data_eb45b000d8e6887b2b1af3d6b0036791
#
_entry.id   eb45b000d8e6887b2b1af3d6b0036791
#
_cell.length_a   1.000
_cell.length_b   1.000
_cell.length_c   1.000
_cell.angle_alpha   90.00
_cell.angle_beta   90.00
_cell.angle_gamma   90.00
#
_symmetry.space_group_name_H-M   'P 1'
#
loop_
_entity.id
_entity.type
_entity.pdbx_description
1 polymer ?
#
loop_
_entity_poly.entity_id
_entity_poly.type
_entity_poly.pdbx_seq_one_letter_code
_entity_poly.pdbx_strand_id
1 'polypeptide(L)'
;MTSLAVRMHCVISLCFSLLFSIHLLAAPNLEPRLSIGVVEFDPGIPNDATLHRAQGVFPIIRKAEARYLPYLLRQQLVADERWGVVRIMPGNYQAADVLVRGVIKRSNGQVLGLQILAQDSTGRVWIDKVYTAQAVVLDGAGERQRREPFLAIYRQIAADLAAVDALLNPQLRRNISTISTLRYGVDMLPEFFSEYLHTDEAGLFAVARLPAQDDPMLARIERMQAYEYLFIDTADEQYQSLQEDVQKAYDLWREYSREQVLYIDDFKRRAAVKKSEYRRGSFGAMTQSYGDYQWFRTQEQNQMELALGFDNEVLPTVMKLQDRVVTLDGNLQAQYQQWRDILRSMLELERGDEH
;
A
#
# COMPACT_ATOMS: atom_id res chain seq x y z
N MET A 1 8.77 77.56 -32.93
CA MET A 1 8.83 76.09 -33.13
C MET A 1 9.14 75.37 -31.79
N THR A 2 8.52 75.66 -30.69
CA THR A 2 8.85 75.11 -29.34
C THR A 2 7.58 74.70 -28.53
N SER A 3 6.45 74.54 -29.20
CA SER A 3 5.19 74.18 -28.46
C SER A 3 4.63 72.74 -28.73
N LEU A 4 5.26 71.96 -29.63
CA LEU A 4 4.76 70.66 -30.02
C LEU A 4 5.46 69.51 -29.29
N ALA A 5 6.66 69.73 -28.75
CA ALA A 5 7.49 68.71 -28.11
C ALA A 5 7.05 68.43 -26.63
N VAL A 6 6.45 69.39 -25.96
CA VAL A 6 6.03 69.24 -24.53
C VAL A 6 4.71 68.49 -24.37
N ARG A 7 3.85 68.47 -25.38
CA ARG A 7 2.54 67.76 -25.28
C ARG A 7 2.65 66.24 -25.54
N MET A 8 3.73 65.80 -26.19
CA MET A 8 3.89 64.38 -26.52
C MET A 8 4.53 63.59 -25.39
N HIS A 9 5.23 64.24 -24.46
CA HIS A 9 5.83 63.55 -23.30
C HIS A 9 4.81 63.29 -22.16
N CYS A 10 3.72 64.06 -22.08
CA CYS A 10 2.71 63.89 -21.04
C CYS A 10 1.73 62.73 -21.33
N VAL A 11 1.51 62.40 -22.59
CA VAL A 11 0.60 61.30 -22.99
C VAL A 11 1.27 59.95 -22.88
N ILE A 12 2.60 59.84 -23.08
CA ILE A 12 3.34 58.58 -22.95
C ILE A 12 3.54 58.20 -21.47
N SER A 13 3.64 59.16 -20.56
CA SER A 13 3.81 58.91 -19.13
C SER A 13 2.49 58.41 -18.45
N LEU A 14 1.32 58.74 -19.02
CA LEU A 14 0.02 58.32 -18.46
C LEU A 14 -0.40 56.89 -18.90
N CYS A 15 0.10 56.43 -20.05
CA CYS A 15 -0.15 55.07 -20.54
C CYS A 15 0.75 54.00 -19.88
N PHE A 16 1.86 54.38 -19.25
CA PHE A 16 2.76 53.39 -18.61
C PHE A 16 2.40 53.09 -17.16
N SER A 17 1.52 53.88 -16.54
CA SER A 17 1.06 53.69 -15.17
C SER A 17 -0.15 52.76 -15.04
N LEU A 18 -0.74 52.27 -16.13
CA LEU A 18 -1.98 51.47 -16.16
C LEU A 18 -1.76 49.98 -16.41
N LEU A 19 -0.50 49.55 -16.58
CA LEU A 19 -0.19 48.13 -16.88
C LEU A 19 0.45 47.37 -15.73
N PHE A 20 0.46 47.90 -14.51
CA PHE A 20 0.99 47.18 -13.34
C PHE A 20 -0.09 46.90 -12.28
N SER A 21 -1.32 46.60 -12.72
CA SER A 21 -2.23 45.84 -11.89
C SER A 21 -1.82 44.38 -12.01
N ILE A 22 -0.74 43.99 -11.32
CA ILE A 22 -0.46 42.61 -11.01
C ILE A 22 -1.67 42.16 -10.16
N HIS A 23 -2.60 41.47 -10.80
CA HIS A 23 -3.51 40.62 -10.11
C HIS A 23 -2.61 39.64 -9.36
N LEU A 24 -2.47 39.86 -8.05
CA LEU A 24 -2.05 38.86 -7.11
C LEU A 24 -3.13 37.77 -7.21
N LEU A 25 -3.02 36.91 -8.21
CA LEU A 25 -3.76 35.66 -8.27
C LEU A 25 -3.38 34.98 -6.97
N ALA A 26 -4.27 35.05 -5.98
CA ALA A 26 -4.19 34.19 -4.82
C ALA A 26 -3.90 32.80 -5.38
N ALA A 27 -2.75 32.23 -5.02
CA ALA A 27 -2.44 30.86 -5.36
C ALA A 27 -3.69 30.04 -5.03
N PRO A 28 -4.20 29.21 -5.94
CA PRO A 28 -5.36 28.41 -5.63
C PRO A 28 -5.05 27.72 -4.29
N ASN A 29 -5.89 27.91 -3.29
CA ASN A 29 -5.83 27.15 -2.05
C ASN A 29 -6.00 25.69 -2.48
N LEU A 30 -4.88 25.04 -2.82
CA LEU A 30 -4.84 23.61 -3.07
C LEU A 30 -5.31 22.96 -1.77
N GLU A 31 -6.53 22.43 -1.81
CA GLU A 31 -7.05 21.69 -0.66
C GLU A 31 -6.03 20.61 -0.28
N PRO A 32 -5.71 20.45 1.00
CA PRO A 32 -4.76 19.46 1.43
C PRO A 32 -5.25 18.08 1.02
N ARG A 33 -4.47 17.41 0.16
CA ARG A 33 -4.73 16.04 -0.23
C ARG A 33 -4.24 15.12 0.87
N LEU A 34 -5.07 14.19 1.29
CA LEU A 34 -4.70 13.19 2.29
C LEU A 34 -3.69 12.19 1.70
N SER A 35 -2.72 11.81 2.50
CA SER A 35 -1.76 10.75 2.17
C SER A 35 -2.29 9.39 2.59
N ILE A 36 -2.02 8.37 1.77
CA ILE A 36 -2.45 6.99 2.06
C ILE A 36 -1.24 6.12 2.38
N GLY A 37 -1.31 5.40 3.49
CA GLY A 37 -0.45 4.27 3.79
C GLY A 37 -1.16 2.96 3.44
N VAL A 38 -0.65 2.20 2.49
CA VAL A 38 -1.10 0.83 2.23
C VAL A 38 -0.18 -0.11 3.00
N VAL A 39 -0.71 -0.77 4.01
CA VAL A 39 0.07 -1.68 4.85
C VAL A 39 0.25 -3.02 4.15
N GLU A 40 1.40 -3.68 4.36
CA GLU A 40 1.59 -5.07 3.95
C GLU A 40 0.38 -5.92 4.39
N PHE A 41 -0.18 -6.73 3.49
CA PHE A 41 -1.40 -7.48 3.79
C PHE A 41 -1.11 -8.69 4.68
N ASP A 42 -2.09 -9.05 5.49
CA ASP A 42 -2.08 -10.35 6.17
C ASP A 42 -2.22 -11.45 5.09
N PRO A 43 -1.29 -12.41 5.02
CA PRO A 43 -1.36 -13.50 4.04
C PRO A 43 -2.58 -14.41 4.22
N GLY A 44 -3.30 -14.32 5.32
CA GLY A 44 -4.50 -15.12 5.59
C GLY A 44 -4.22 -16.62 5.57
N ILE A 45 -3.06 -17.05 6.09
CA ILE A 45 -2.66 -18.45 6.15
C ILE A 45 -3.34 -19.10 7.36
N PRO A 46 -4.14 -20.16 7.15
CA PRO A 46 -4.72 -20.91 8.26
C PRO A 46 -3.64 -21.51 9.17
N ASN A 47 -3.84 -21.45 10.48
CA ASN A 47 -2.92 -22.06 11.44
C ASN A 47 -2.87 -23.60 11.32
N ASP A 48 -3.96 -24.22 10.89
CA ASP A 48 -4.02 -25.67 10.65
C ASP A 48 -3.49 -25.99 9.24
N ALA A 49 -2.29 -26.57 9.18
CA ALA A 49 -1.63 -26.96 7.93
C ALA A 49 -2.45 -27.99 7.11
N THR A 50 -3.35 -28.74 7.73
CA THR A 50 -4.20 -29.70 7.00
C THR A 50 -5.21 -29.00 6.10
N LEU A 51 -5.58 -27.76 6.42
CA LEU A 51 -6.48 -26.93 5.63
C LEU A 51 -5.80 -26.31 4.41
N HIS A 52 -4.47 -26.18 4.40
CA HIS A 52 -3.75 -25.52 3.31
C HIS A 52 -4.08 -26.17 1.96
N ARG A 53 -3.94 -27.48 1.86
CA ARG A 53 -4.25 -28.22 0.61
C ARG A 53 -5.73 -28.14 0.26
N ALA A 54 -6.61 -28.29 1.25
CA ALA A 54 -8.07 -28.27 1.03
C ALA A 54 -8.56 -26.92 0.50
N GLN A 55 -7.91 -25.84 0.91
CA GLN A 55 -8.27 -24.46 0.55
C GLN A 55 -7.39 -23.87 -0.58
N GLY A 56 -6.45 -24.65 -1.11
CA GLY A 56 -5.50 -24.18 -2.14
C GLY A 56 -4.59 -23.06 -1.63
N VAL A 57 -4.19 -23.12 -0.35
CA VAL A 57 -3.28 -22.15 0.26
C VAL A 57 -1.85 -22.65 0.18
N PHE A 58 -0.99 -21.87 -0.46
CA PHE A 58 0.45 -22.10 -0.51
C PHE A 58 1.15 -21.03 0.35
N PRO A 59 1.64 -21.38 1.55
CA PRO A 59 2.13 -20.38 2.53
C PRO A 59 3.21 -19.46 1.99
N ILE A 60 4.16 -19.97 1.19
CA ILE A 60 5.25 -19.17 0.62
C ILE A 60 4.68 -18.14 -0.37
N ILE A 61 3.77 -18.59 -1.27
CA ILE A 61 3.10 -17.69 -2.22
C ILE A 61 2.26 -16.65 -1.51
N ARG A 62 1.51 -17.04 -0.48
CA ARG A 62 0.70 -16.09 0.31
C ARG A 62 1.54 -15.02 0.99
N LYS A 63 2.74 -15.37 1.47
CA LYS A 63 3.69 -14.37 2.00
C LYS A 63 4.20 -13.44 0.92
N ALA A 64 4.50 -13.94 -0.28
CA ALA A 64 4.87 -13.11 -1.42
C ALA A 64 3.70 -12.19 -1.84
N GLU A 65 2.49 -12.72 -1.94
CA GLU A 65 1.27 -11.96 -2.22
C GLU A 65 0.99 -10.86 -1.20
N ALA A 66 1.29 -11.12 0.08
CA ALA A 66 1.10 -10.16 1.16
C ALA A 66 1.88 -8.84 0.93
N ARG A 67 2.98 -8.90 0.19
CA ARG A 67 3.79 -7.74 -0.23
C ARG A 67 3.40 -7.21 -1.61
N TYR A 68 3.13 -8.12 -2.55
CA TYR A 68 2.88 -7.76 -3.94
C TYR A 68 1.50 -7.12 -4.17
N LEU A 69 0.44 -7.63 -3.54
CA LEU A 69 -0.92 -7.10 -3.73
C LEU A 69 -1.10 -5.65 -3.23
N PRO A 70 -0.52 -5.25 -2.07
CA PRO A 70 -0.48 -3.84 -1.67
C PRO A 70 0.15 -2.93 -2.70
N TYR A 71 1.23 -3.39 -3.35
CA TYR A 71 1.90 -2.64 -4.40
C TYR A 71 0.99 -2.38 -5.61
N LEU A 72 0.22 -3.38 -6.06
CA LEU A 72 -0.76 -3.21 -7.14
C LEU A 72 -1.87 -2.22 -6.75
N LEU A 73 -2.33 -2.26 -5.50
CA LEU A 73 -3.28 -1.27 -5.00
C LEU A 73 -2.67 0.13 -4.97
N ARG A 74 -1.43 0.27 -4.50
CA ARG A 74 -0.70 1.55 -4.52
C ARG A 74 -0.60 2.10 -5.94
N GLN A 75 -0.23 1.30 -6.93
CA GLN A 75 -0.17 1.73 -8.34
C GLN A 75 -1.51 2.31 -8.81
N GLN A 76 -2.62 1.65 -8.48
CA GLN A 76 -3.95 2.15 -8.85
C GLN A 76 -4.28 3.48 -8.14
N LEU A 77 -3.98 3.61 -6.85
CA LEU A 77 -4.23 4.83 -6.08
C LEU A 77 -3.37 6.00 -6.56
N VAL A 78 -2.10 5.75 -6.95
CA VAL A 78 -1.24 6.78 -7.55
C VAL A 78 -1.77 7.24 -8.91
N ALA A 79 -2.25 6.29 -9.74
CA ALA A 79 -2.80 6.60 -11.06
C ALA A 79 -4.09 7.44 -11.00
N ASP A 80 -4.80 7.45 -9.87
CA ASP A 80 -6.00 8.26 -9.66
C ASP A 80 -5.69 9.75 -9.42
N GLU A 81 -4.43 10.14 -9.16
CA GLU A 81 -3.94 11.49 -8.91
C GLU A 81 -4.72 12.30 -7.86
N ARG A 82 -5.57 11.65 -7.09
CA ARG A 82 -6.45 12.26 -6.07
C ARG A 82 -5.72 12.52 -4.77
N TRP A 83 -4.84 11.60 -4.40
CA TRP A 83 -4.21 11.52 -3.10
C TRP A 83 -2.95 12.40 -3.03
N GLY A 84 -2.48 12.70 -1.83
CA GLY A 84 -1.19 13.33 -1.59
C GLY A 84 -0.07 12.36 -1.97
N VAL A 85 0.47 11.67 -0.98
CA VAL A 85 1.47 10.62 -1.22
C VAL A 85 0.85 9.27 -0.88
N VAL A 86 1.12 8.25 -1.70
CA VAL A 86 0.71 6.87 -1.46
C VAL A 86 1.95 6.01 -1.26
N ARG A 87 2.11 5.41 -0.08
CA ARG A 87 3.27 4.60 0.32
C ARG A 87 2.87 3.21 0.75
N ILE A 88 3.77 2.25 0.56
CA ILE A 88 3.66 0.94 1.23
C ILE A 88 4.25 1.09 2.62
N MET A 89 3.44 0.80 3.63
CA MET A 89 3.82 0.96 5.02
C MET A 89 4.16 -0.39 5.66
N PRO A 90 5.16 -0.44 6.54
CA PRO A 90 5.40 -1.62 7.38
C PRO A 90 4.18 -1.99 8.23
N GLY A 91 4.05 -3.27 8.58
CA GLY A 91 2.85 -3.81 9.22
C GLY A 91 2.45 -3.16 10.55
N ASN A 92 3.41 -2.62 11.29
CA ASN A 92 3.19 -1.94 12.58
C ASN A 92 3.01 -0.42 12.49
N TYR A 93 3.03 0.18 11.29
CA TYR A 93 2.85 1.61 11.12
C TYR A 93 1.43 2.06 11.48
N GLN A 94 1.30 3.16 12.25
CA GLN A 94 0.02 3.64 12.77
C GLN A 94 -0.31 5.09 12.37
N ALA A 95 0.68 5.87 11.96
CA ALA A 95 0.59 7.31 11.83
C ALA A 95 0.57 7.77 10.36
N ALA A 96 -0.49 7.47 9.62
CA ALA A 96 -0.77 8.03 8.30
C ALA A 96 -2.13 8.71 8.31
N ASP A 97 -2.40 9.58 7.33
CA ASP A 97 -3.71 10.24 7.21
C ASP A 97 -4.81 9.19 7.03
N VAL A 98 -4.59 8.24 6.12
CA VAL A 98 -5.46 7.07 5.92
C VAL A 98 -4.60 5.82 5.82
N LEU A 99 -4.90 4.81 6.61
CA LEU A 99 -4.28 3.50 6.55
C LEU A 99 -5.21 2.48 5.93
N VAL A 100 -4.71 1.77 4.92
CA VAL A 100 -5.41 0.67 4.26
C VAL A 100 -4.71 -0.63 4.61
N ARG A 101 -5.43 -1.52 5.31
CA ARG A 101 -5.00 -2.86 5.69
C ARG A 101 -5.79 -3.89 4.90
N GLY A 102 -5.16 -4.99 4.56
CA GLY A 102 -5.82 -6.09 3.85
C GLY A 102 -5.54 -7.44 4.47
N VAL A 103 -6.48 -8.37 4.28
CA VAL A 103 -6.30 -9.80 4.55
C VAL A 103 -6.63 -10.57 3.28
N ILE A 104 -5.73 -11.45 2.86
CA ILE A 104 -5.95 -12.30 1.68
C ILE A 104 -6.86 -13.46 2.07
N LYS A 105 -8.13 -13.38 1.70
CA LYS A 105 -9.12 -14.44 1.97
C LYS A 105 -9.03 -15.57 0.96
N ARG A 106 -8.77 -15.25 -0.30
CA ARG A 106 -8.66 -16.22 -1.39
C ARG A 106 -7.69 -15.70 -2.46
N SER A 107 -6.80 -16.56 -2.92
CA SER A 107 -5.99 -16.34 -4.10
C SER A 107 -5.62 -17.71 -4.68
N ASN A 108 -6.09 -17.99 -5.90
CA ASN A 108 -5.90 -19.28 -6.56
C ASN A 108 -5.79 -19.15 -8.08
N GLY A 109 -5.33 -18.01 -8.58
CA GLY A 109 -5.21 -17.76 -10.02
C GLY A 109 -6.53 -17.53 -10.76
N GLN A 110 -7.66 -18.05 -10.26
CA GLN A 110 -9.00 -17.85 -10.83
C GLN A 110 -9.81 -16.78 -10.09
N VAL A 111 -9.67 -16.73 -8.77
CA VAL A 111 -10.40 -15.80 -7.90
C VAL A 111 -9.42 -15.16 -6.92
N LEU A 112 -9.49 -13.84 -6.80
CA LEU A 112 -8.86 -13.08 -5.74
C LEU A 112 -9.94 -12.51 -4.82
N GLY A 113 -9.79 -12.75 -3.52
CA GLY A 113 -10.65 -12.21 -2.47
C GLY A 113 -9.83 -11.50 -1.40
N LEU A 114 -10.08 -10.22 -1.17
CA LEU A 114 -9.40 -9.37 -0.21
C LEU A 114 -10.41 -8.80 0.78
N GLN A 115 -10.18 -8.95 2.07
CA GLN A 115 -10.85 -8.13 3.07
C GLN A 115 -10.03 -6.88 3.28
N ILE A 116 -10.62 -5.72 3.09
CA ILE A 116 -9.98 -4.42 3.23
C ILE A 116 -10.61 -3.67 4.39
N LEU A 117 -9.74 -3.18 5.28
CA LEU A 117 -10.06 -2.24 6.34
C LEU A 117 -9.30 -0.94 6.07
N ALA A 118 -10.01 0.14 5.80
CA ALA A 118 -9.42 1.48 5.69
C ALA A 118 -9.91 2.35 6.84
N GLN A 119 -8.97 3.02 7.51
CA GLN A 119 -9.25 3.93 8.63
C GLN A 119 -8.43 5.21 8.48
N ASP A 120 -9.01 6.35 8.81
CA ASP A 120 -8.25 7.58 8.93
C ASP A 120 -7.52 7.69 10.29
N SER A 121 -6.70 8.71 10.45
CA SER A 121 -5.91 8.94 11.66
C SER A 121 -6.76 9.17 12.91
N THR A 122 -8.02 9.59 12.75
CA THR A 122 -8.96 9.71 13.87
C THR A 122 -9.43 8.35 14.38
N GLY A 123 -9.22 7.27 13.61
CA GLY A 123 -9.75 5.94 13.89
C GLY A 123 -11.10 5.67 13.22
N ARG A 124 -11.66 6.64 12.48
CA ARG A 124 -12.90 6.43 11.73
C ARG A 124 -12.69 5.40 10.63
N VAL A 125 -13.54 4.40 10.59
CA VAL A 125 -13.55 3.41 9.53
C VAL A 125 -14.18 4.00 8.27
N TRP A 126 -13.44 3.94 7.16
CA TRP A 126 -13.89 4.32 5.83
C TRP A 126 -14.43 3.12 5.06
N ILE A 127 -13.74 1.99 5.18
CA ILE A 127 -14.08 0.74 4.52
C ILE A 127 -13.82 -0.40 5.51
N ASP A 128 -14.77 -1.31 5.62
CA ASP A 128 -14.59 -2.66 6.17
C ASP A 128 -15.42 -3.61 5.30
N LYS A 129 -14.76 -4.20 4.27
CA LYS A 129 -15.48 -4.92 3.24
C LYS A 129 -14.61 -6.00 2.60
N VAL A 130 -15.25 -7.09 2.20
CA VAL A 130 -14.64 -8.13 1.36
C VAL A 130 -14.90 -7.82 -0.12
N TYR A 131 -13.81 -7.71 -0.87
CA TYR A 131 -13.83 -7.57 -2.32
C TYR A 131 -13.47 -8.90 -2.97
N THR A 132 -14.12 -9.24 -4.05
CA THR A 132 -13.84 -10.47 -4.80
C THR A 132 -13.87 -10.18 -6.30
N ALA A 133 -12.86 -10.66 -7.00
CA ALA A 133 -12.80 -10.60 -8.47
C ALA A 133 -12.43 -11.97 -9.05
N GLN A 134 -12.98 -12.24 -10.23
CA GLN A 134 -12.55 -13.36 -11.07
C GLN A 134 -11.49 -12.87 -12.04
N ALA A 135 -10.51 -13.71 -12.36
CA ALA A 135 -9.49 -13.41 -13.34
C ALA A 135 -10.11 -13.16 -14.71
N VAL A 136 -9.81 -12.00 -15.27
CA VAL A 136 -10.19 -11.72 -16.66
C VAL A 136 -9.17 -12.37 -17.58
N VAL A 137 -9.58 -13.44 -18.26
CA VAL A 137 -8.79 -14.11 -19.28
C VAL A 137 -9.07 -13.43 -20.61
N LEU A 138 -8.06 -12.76 -21.16
CA LEU A 138 -8.15 -12.18 -22.49
C LEU A 138 -7.56 -13.18 -23.50
N ASP A 139 -8.39 -13.79 -24.34
CA ASP A 139 -7.94 -14.70 -25.39
C ASP A 139 -7.17 -13.96 -26.47
N GLY A 140 -5.88 -14.32 -26.70
CA GLY A 140 -5.04 -13.85 -27.80
C GLY A 140 -3.62 -13.44 -27.39
N ALA A 141 -2.67 -13.89 -28.19
CA ALA A 141 -1.23 -13.69 -27.98
C ALA A 141 -0.78 -12.24 -28.24
N GLY A 142 0.10 -11.72 -27.41
CA GLY A 142 1.00 -10.61 -27.69
C GLY A 142 0.98 -9.42 -26.75
N GLU A 143 -0.14 -8.72 -26.51
CA GLU A 143 -0.19 -7.56 -25.59
C GLU A 143 -0.90 -7.83 -24.25
N ARG A 144 -1.46 -9.00 -24.10
CA ARG A 144 -2.41 -9.39 -23.04
C ARG A 144 -1.76 -9.96 -21.80
N GLN A 145 -0.52 -10.36 -21.90
CA GLN A 145 0.29 -10.93 -20.80
C GLN A 145 0.70 -9.91 -19.75
N ARG A 146 0.49 -8.61 -20.02
CA ARG A 146 0.90 -7.48 -19.14
C ARG A 146 -0.23 -6.85 -18.33
N ARG A 147 -1.46 -7.29 -18.44
CA ARG A 147 -2.57 -6.70 -17.69
C ARG A 147 -2.88 -7.54 -16.45
N GLU A 148 -2.89 -6.87 -15.31
CA GLU A 148 -3.29 -7.47 -14.03
C GLU A 148 -4.68 -8.11 -14.16
N PRO A 149 -4.81 -9.45 -14.01
CA PRO A 149 -6.08 -10.16 -14.19
C PRO A 149 -7.18 -9.73 -13.22
N PHE A 150 -6.79 -9.21 -12.06
CA PHE A 150 -7.67 -8.76 -10.98
C PHE A 150 -7.74 -7.24 -10.86
N LEU A 151 -7.38 -6.48 -11.91
CA LEU A 151 -7.38 -5.02 -11.89
C LEU A 151 -8.69 -4.42 -11.40
N ALA A 152 -9.81 -5.10 -11.65
CA ALA A 152 -11.14 -4.66 -11.23
C ALA A 152 -11.26 -4.51 -9.71
N ILE A 153 -10.59 -5.37 -8.92
CA ILE A 153 -10.66 -5.32 -7.43
C ILE A 153 -9.97 -4.06 -6.90
N TYR A 154 -8.79 -3.71 -7.45
CA TYR A 154 -8.04 -2.52 -7.05
C TYR A 154 -8.76 -1.23 -7.43
N ARG A 155 -9.38 -1.20 -8.63
CA ARG A 155 -10.21 -0.07 -9.07
C ARG A 155 -11.43 0.12 -8.18
N GLN A 156 -12.07 -0.95 -7.75
CA GLN A 156 -13.22 -0.88 -6.86
C GLN A 156 -12.84 -0.37 -5.47
N ILE A 157 -11.71 -0.84 -4.91
CA ILE A 157 -11.18 -0.34 -3.63
C ILE A 157 -10.86 1.15 -3.75
N ALA A 158 -10.16 1.57 -4.81
CA ALA A 158 -9.82 2.97 -5.04
C ALA A 158 -11.06 3.85 -5.19
N ALA A 159 -12.09 3.38 -5.90
CA ALA A 159 -13.36 4.10 -6.06
C ALA A 159 -14.11 4.26 -4.72
N ASP A 160 -14.14 3.21 -3.90
CA ASP A 160 -14.78 3.27 -2.58
C ASP A 160 -14.04 4.26 -1.65
N LEU A 161 -12.69 4.27 -1.65
CA LEU A 161 -11.88 5.26 -0.92
C LEU A 161 -12.15 6.69 -1.42
N ALA A 162 -12.19 6.88 -2.73
CA ALA A 162 -12.47 8.18 -3.34
C ALA A 162 -13.89 8.68 -3.01
N ALA A 163 -14.86 7.79 -2.89
CA ALA A 163 -16.22 8.14 -2.51
C ALA A 163 -16.30 8.68 -1.08
N VAL A 164 -15.56 8.07 -0.14
CA VAL A 164 -15.50 8.58 1.25
C VAL A 164 -14.76 9.92 1.31
N ASP A 165 -13.60 10.02 0.62
CA ASP A 165 -12.85 11.28 0.56
C ASP A 165 -13.67 12.44 0.02
N ALA A 166 -14.52 12.21 -0.98
CA ALA A 166 -15.39 13.24 -1.56
C ALA A 166 -16.42 13.82 -0.58
N LEU A 167 -16.72 13.12 0.51
CA LEU A 167 -17.62 13.60 1.57
C LEU A 167 -16.92 14.49 2.60
N LEU A 168 -15.58 14.57 2.59
CA LEU A 168 -14.82 15.34 3.54
C LEU A 168 -14.75 16.81 3.13
N ASN A 169 -15.03 17.69 4.08
CA ASN A 169 -14.74 19.10 3.90
C ASN A 169 -13.27 19.43 4.21
N PRO A 170 -12.75 20.61 3.81
CA PRO A 170 -11.36 20.99 4.03
C PRO A 170 -10.92 20.97 5.50
N GLN A 171 -11.83 21.28 6.43
CA GLN A 171 -11.52 21.26 7.87
C GLN A 171 -11.30 19.85 8.40
N LEU A 172 -12.15 18.90 7.98
CA LEU A 172 -11.96 17.50 8.36
C LEU A 172 -10.65 16.92 7.81
N ARG A 173 -10.26 17.27 6.57
CA ARG A 173 -8.97 16.85 6.00
C ARG A 173 -7.79 17.37 6.83
N ARG A 174 -7.81 18.68 7.18
CA ARG A 174 -6.78 19.25 8.05
C ARG A 174 -6.72 18.56 9.41
N ASN A 175 -7.89 18.29 9.99
CA ASN A 175 -7.95 17.59 11.29
C ASN A 175 -7.36 16.18 11.22
N ILE A 176 -7.65 15.43 10.15
CA ILE A 176 -7.05 14.10 9.91
C ILE A 176 -5.53 14.20 9.83
N SER A 177 -4.98 15.13 9.02
CA SER A 177 -3.53 15.31 8.90
C SER A 177 -2.88 15.73 10.22
N THR A 178 -3.51 16.65 10.97
CA THR A 178 -3.01 17.08 12.27
C THR A 178 -2.95 15.90 13.25
N ILE A 179 -4.02 15.11 13.33
CA ILE A 179 -4.06 13.94 14.21
C ILE A 179 -3.02 12.90 13.78
N SER A 180 -2.81 12.72 12.47
CA SER A 180 -1.76 11.83 11.95
C SER A 180 -0.38 12.22 12.49
N THR A 181 0.00 13.49 12.40
CA THR A 181 1.28 14.01 12.92
C THR A 181 1.37 13.86 14.44
N LEU A 182 0.31 14.20 15.17
CA LEU A 182 0.30 14.09 16.64
C LEU A 182 0.39 12.63 17.09
N ARG A 183 -0.28 11.69 16.41
CA ARG A 183 -0.14 10.26 16.69
C ARG A 183 1.28 9.74 16.45
N TYR A 184 1.93 10.24 15.39
CA TYR A 184 3.34 9.96 15.19
C TYR A 184 4.20 10.50 16.35
N GLY A 185 3.91 11.72 16.79
CA GLY A 185 4.56 12.31 17.97
C GLY A 185 4.37 11.47 19.23
N VAL A 186 3.15 11.00 19.50
CA VAL A 186 2.86 10.11 20.65
C VAL A 186 3.63 8.79 20.56
N ASP A 187 3.76 8.22 19.35
CA ASP A 187 4.49 6.97 19.16
C ASP A 187 6.02 7.13 19.34
N MET A 188 6.56 8.30 18.99
CA MET A 188 7.99 8.58 19.11
C MET A 188 8.38 9.15 20.50
N LEU A 189 7.57 10.07 21.04
CA LEU A 189 7.81 10.80 22.29
C LEU A 189 6.49 10.95 23.07
N PRO A 190 5.98 9.88 23.68
CA PRO A 190 4.69 9.90 24.38
C PRO A 190 4.61 10.92 25.51
N GLU A 191 5.69 11.17 26.22
CA GLU A 191 5.76 12.13 27.31
C GLU A 191 5.49 13.60 26.92
N PHE A 192 5.72 13.95 25.63
CA PHE A 192 5.49 15.29 25.11
C PHE A 192 4.17 15.43 24.36
N PHE A 193 3.74 14.37 23.68
CA PHE A 193 2.62 14.49 22.72
C PHE A 193 1.31 13.91 23.22
N SER A 194 1.31 13.09 24.29
CA SER A 194 0.07 12.47 24.79
C SER A 194 -1.00 13.47 25.22
N GLU A 195 -0.61 14.66 25.70
CA GLU A 195 -1.56 15.69 26.13
C GLU A 195 -2.25 16.46 24.99
N TYR A 196 -1.74 16.34 23.74
CA TYR A 196 -2.34 16.99 22.57
C TYR A 196 -3.49 16.19 21.97
N LEU A 197 -3.60 14.90 22.32
CA LEU A 197 -4.65 14.00 21.85
C LEU A 197 -5.49 13.47 23.01
N HIS A 198 -6.75 13.27 22.74
CA HIS A 198 -7.64 12.50 23.61
C HIS A 198 -8.52 11.59 22.75
N THR A 199 -9.14 10.62 23.39
CA THR A 199 -10.13 9.76 22.75
C THR A 199 -11.53 10.25 23.16
N ASP A 200 -12.40 10.49 22.19
CA ASP A 200 -13.77 10.91 22.44
C ASP A 200 -14.65 9.74 22.92
N GLU A 201 -15.93 9.99 23.19
CA GLU A 201 -16.90 8.99 23.65
C GLU A 201 -17.14 7.85 22.64
N ALA A 202 -16.86 8.10 21.33
CA ALA A 202 -16.96 7.13 20.26
C ALA A 202 -15.68 6.30 20.09
N GLY A 203 -14.63 6.57 20.90
CA GLY A 203 -13.34 5.93 20.77
C GLY A 203 -12.44 6.49 19.65
N LEU A 204 -12.79 7.67 19.11
CA LEU A 204 -12.04 8.32 18.06
C LEU A 204 -11.02 9.31 18.65
N PHE A 205 -9.86 9.42 18.00
CA PHE A 205 -8.86 10.43 18.38
C PHE A 205 -9.33 11.83 17.98
N ALA A 206 -9.22 12.74 18.92
CA ALA A 206 -9.49 14.15 18.73
C ALA A 206 -8.36 15.00 19.31
N VAL A 207 -8.17 16.19 18.74
CA VAL A 207 -7.18 17.15 19.23
C VAL A 207 -7.70 17.77 20.53
N ALA A 208 -6.96 17.56 21.63
CA ALA A 208 -7.25 18.21 22.92
C ALA A 208 -6.80 19.68 22.91
N ARG A 209 -5.61 19.91 22.39
CA ARG A 209 -5.04 21.23 22.14
C ARG A 209 -4.04 21.15 20.99
N LEU A 210 -3.85 22.23 20.27
CA LEU A 210 -2.79 22.31 19.26
C LEU A 210 -1.46 22.68 19.93
N PRO A 211 -0.32 22.11 19.50
CA PRO A 211 0.99 22.64 19.82
C PRO A 211 1.10 24.10 19.39
N ALA A 212 2.01 24.86 20.00
CA ALA A 212 2.33 26.21 19.53
C ALA A 212 2.84 26.13 18.08
N GLN A 213 2.54 27.15 17.26
CA GLN A 213 2.92 27.16 15.85
C GLN A 213 4.45 27.05 15.64
N ASP A 214 5.22 27.59 16.61
CA ASP A 214 6.69 27.55 16.60
C ASP A 214 7.24 26.57 17.65
N ASP A 215 6.50 25.52 17.97
CA ASP A 215 6.95 24.50 18.93
C ASP A 215 8.16 23.73 18.36
N PRO A 216 9.35 23.82 19.00
CA PRO A 216 10.54 23.13 18.51
C PRO A 216 10.36 21.61 18.45
N MET A 217 9.58 21.03 19.37
CA MET A 217 9.33 19.59 19.41
C MET A 217 8.48 19.14 18.24
N LEU A 218 7.49 19.95 17.82
CA LEU A 218 6.70 19.66 16.61
C LEU A 218 7.60 19.63 15.37
N ALA A 219 8.47 20.62 15.19
CA ALA A 219 9.41 20.66 14.09
C ALA A 219 10.40 19.47 14.08
N ARG A 220 10.80 18.98 15.27
CA ARG A 220 11.63 17.79 15.38
C ARG A 220 10.89 16.52 14.95
N ILE A 221 9.67 16.34 15.42
CA ILE A 221 8.83 15.19 15.06
C ILE A 221 8.53 15.17 13.56
N GLU A 222 8.20 16.31 12.96
CA GLU A 222 7.99 16.42 11.51
C GLU A 222 9.26 16.03 10.72
N ARG A 223 10.44 16.43 11.20
CA ARG A 223 11.72 16.04 10.62
C ARG A 223 11.99 14.54 10.74
N MET A 224 11.71 13.94 11.90
CA MET A 224 11.86 12.49 12.09
C MET A 224 10.89 11.71 11.19
N GLN A 225 9.67 12.18 11.06
CA GLN A 225 8.69 11.60 10.12
C GLN A 225 9.17 11.70 8.67
N ALA A 226 9.80 12.81 8.29
CA ALA A 226 10.39 12.96 6.96
C ALA A 226 11.53 11.96 6.72
N TYR A 227 12.40 11.71 7.71
CA TYR A 227 13.43 10.68 7.63
C TYR A 227 12.84 9.26 7.55
N GLU A 228 11.76 9.01 8.28
CA GLU A 228 11.05 7.73 8.20
C GLU A 228 10.45 7.51 6.79
N TYR A 229 9.83 8.54 6.23
CA TYR A 229 9.33 8.48 4.86
C TYR A 229 10.44 8.30 3.83
N LEU A 230 11.61 8.90 4.03
CA LEU A 230 12.76 8.70 3.16
C LEU A 230 13.20 7.23 3.13
N PHE A 231 13.21 6.54 4.29
CA PHE A 231 13.48 5.12 4.34
C PHE A 231 12.43 4.32 3.56
N ILE A 232 11.15 4.61 3.79
CA ILE A 232 10.03 3.91 3.13
C ILE A 232 10.12 4.10 1.61
N ASP A 233 10.35 5.34 1.14
CA ASP A 233 10.47 5.65 -0.29
C ASP A 233 11.69 4.93 -0.90
N THR A 234 12.83 4.87 -0.19
CA THR A 234 14.02 4.12 -0.64
C THR A 234 13.76 2.62 -0.73
N ALA A 235 13.07 2.05 0.26
CA ALA A 235 12.70 0.64 0.25
C ALA A 235 11.70 0.32 -0.89
N ASP A 236 10.76 1.22 -1.15
CA ASP A 236 9.81 1.11 -2.26
C ASP A 236 10.53 1.13 -3.63
N GLU A 237 11.51 2.01 -3.82
CA GLU A 237 12.32 2.06 -5.05
C GLU A 237 13.10 0.77 -5.29
N GLN A 238 13.72 0.23 -4.24
CA GLN A 238 14.43 -1.06 -4.31
C GLN A 238 13.46 -2.19 -4.68
N TYR A 239 12.29 -2.23 -4.04
CA TYR A 239 11.26 -3.23 -4.34
C TYR A 239 10.74 -3.09 -5.78
N GLN A 240 10.61 -1.87 -6.28
CA GLN A 240 10.19 -1.61 -7.66
C GLN A 240 11.18 -2.17 -8.69
N SER A 241 12.48 -2.11 -8.42
CA SER A 241 13.49 -2.67 -9.33
C SER A 241 13.40 -4.22 -9.44
N LEU A 242 12.98 -4.88 -8.38
CA LEU A 242 12.78 -6.34 -8.33
C LEU A 242 11.43 -6.78 -8.87
N GLN A 243 10.50 -5.84 -9.01
CA GLN A 243 9.11 -6.13 -9.35
C GLN A 243 8.93 -6.83 -10.69
N GLU A 244 9.71 -6.48 -11.72
CA GLU A 244 9.57 -7.10 -13.04
C GLU A 244 9.86 -8.60 -13.00
N ASP A 245 10.82 -9.04 -12.19
CA ASP A 245 11.16 -10.45 -12.04
C ASP A 245 10.15 -11.18 -11.16
N VAL A 246 9.74 -10.55 -10.06
CA VAL A 246 8.65 -11.04 -9.19
C VAL A 246 7.34 -11.18 -9.99
N GLN A 247 7.01 -10.20 -10.83
CA GLN A 247 5.81 -10.24 -11.66
C GLN A 247 5.80 -11.43 -12.62
N LYS A 248 6.90 -11.69 -13.32
CA LYS A 248 6.99 -12.82 -14.26
C LYS A 248 6.77 -14.16 -13.55
N ALA A 249 7.44 -14.37 -12.40
CA ALA A 249 7.29 -15.58 -11.60
C ALA A 249 5.85 -15.71 -11.05
N TYR A 250 5.26 -14.60 -10.64
CA TYR A 250 3.90 -14.56 -10.11
C TYR A 250 2.84 -14.83 -11.20
N ASP A 251 3.03 -14.32 -12.41
CA ASP A 251 2.14 -14.57 -13.54
C ASP A 251 2.16 -16.05 -13.93
N LEU A 252 3.35 -16.68 -13.96
CA LEU A 252 3.48 -18.12 -14.18
C LEU A 252 2.77 -18.92 -13.07
N TRP A 253 2.98 -18.56 -11.81
CA TRP A 253 2.29 -19.22 -10.70
C TRP A 253 0.77 -19.10 -10.82
N ARG A 254 0.24 -17.92 -11.16
CA ARG A 254 -1.19 -17.71 -11.38
C ARG A 254 -1.74 -18.60 -12.49
N GLU A 255 -1.02 -18.74 -13.60
CA GLU A 255 -1.39 -19.59 -14.72
C GLU A 255 -1.49 -21.05 -14.27
N TYR A 256 -0.44 -21.58 -13.64
CA TYR A 256 -0.45 -22.95 -13.10
C TYR A 256 -1.54 -23.16 -12.04
N SER A 257 -1.73 -22.23 -11.14
CA SER A 257 -2.75 -22.30 -10.09
C SER A 257 -4.17 -22.32 -10.69
N ARG A 258 -4.40 -21.52 -11.75
CA ARG A 258 -5.67 -21.51 -12.48
C ARG A 258 -5.92 -22.85 -13.19
N GLU A 259 -4.93 -23.37 -13.90
CA GLU A 259 -5.04 -24.67 -14.57
C GLU A 259 -5.37 -25.79 -13.58
N GLN A 260 -4.74 -25.75 -12.42
CA GLN A 260 -5.00 -26.71 -11.33
C GLN A 260 -6.46 -26.63 -10.84
N VAL A 261 -6.98 -25.43 -10.61
CA VAL A 261 -8.38 -25.25 -10.18
C VAL A 261 -9.35 -25.76 -11.24
N LEU A 262 -9.12 -25.42 -12.51
CA LEU A 262 -9.96 -25.87 -13.62
C LEU A 262 -9.93 -27.40 -13.76
N TYR A 263 -8.76 -28.01 -13.61
CA TYR A 263 -8.63 -29.47 -13.65
C TYR A 263 -9.38 -30.13 -12.50
N ILE A 264 -9.28 -29.63 -11.29
CA ILE A 264 -9.99 -30.15 -10.11
C ILE A 264 -11.51 -30.04 -10.31
N ASP A 265 -11.99 -28.92 -10.84
CA ASP A 265 -13.41 -28.70 -11.06
C ASP A 265 -13.97 -29.61 -12.17
N ASP A 266 -13.19 -29.83 -13.23
CA ASP A 266 -13.55 -30.77 -14.29
C ASP A 266 -13.51 -32.22 -13.79
N PHE A 267 -12.52 -32.59 -12.97
CA PHE A 267 -12.44 -33.89 -12.32
C PHE A 267 -13.67 -34.12 -11.43
N LYS A 268 -14.04 -33.17 -10.57
CA LYS A 268 -15.23 -33.25 -9.71
C LYS A 268 -16.51 -33.42 -10.52
N ARG A 269 -16.65 -32.67 -11.64
CA ARG A 269 -17.80 -32.79 -12.57
C ARG A 269 -17.87 -34.19 -13.19
N ARG A 270 -16.73 -34.68 -13.72
CA ARG A 270 -16.66 -36.04 -14.31
C ARG A 270 -16.94 -37.10 -13.27
N ALA A 271 -16.41 -36.98 -12.06
CA ALA A 271 -16.67 -37.92 -10.95
C ALA A 271 -18.15 -37.92 -10.53
N ALA A 272 -18.81 -36.78 -10.51
CA ALA A 272 -20.24 -36.66 -10.18
C ALA A 272 -21.12 -37.35 -11.24
N VAL A 273 -20.79 -37.22 -12.54
CA VAL A 273 -21.49 -37.87 -13.64
C VAL A 273 -21.25 -39.39 -13.62
N LYS A 274 -20.00 -39.84 -13.37
CA LYS A 274 -19.62 -41.24 -13.36
C LYS A 274 -19.98 -42.00 -12.07
N LYS A 275 -20.45 -41.33 -11.03
CA LYS A 275 -20.84 -41.96 -9.77
C LYS A 275 -21.95 -43.01 -9.92
N SER A 276 -22.65 -42.99 -11.09
CA SER A 276 -23.65 -44.00 -11.46
C SER A 276 -23.06 -45.21 -12.18
N GLU A 277 -21.85 -45.14 -12.77
CA GLU A 277 -21.33 -46.18 -13.67
C GLU A 277 -20.14 -46.97 -13.15
N TYR A 278 -19.39 -46.49 -12.14
CA TYR A 278 -18.19 -47.17 -11.68
C TYR A 278 -18.36 -47.88 -10.32
N ARG A 279 -18.17 -49.19 -10.33
CA ARG A 279 -17.97 -49.98 -9.09
C ARG A 279 -16.67 -49.51 -8.42
N ARG A 280 -16.76 -49.11 -7.13
CA ARG A 280 -15.60 -48.84 -6.28
C ARG A 280 -14.62 -49.99 -6.33
N GLY A 281 -13.33 -49.77 -6.72
CA GLY A 281 -12.30 -50.78 -6.69
C GLY A 281 -11.82 -51.29 -8.06
N SER A 282 -12.23 -50.66 -9.19
CA SER A 282 -11.69 -51.03 -10.49
C SER A 282 -10.24 -50.54 -10.65
N PHE A 283 -9.39 -51.34 -11.33
CA PHE A 283 -8.01 -50.99 -11.66
C PHE A 283 -7.89 -49.64 -12.37
N GLY A 284 -8.85 -49.28 -13.23
CA GLY A 284 -8.91 -47.98 -13.91
C GLY A 284 -9.10 -46.79 -12.96
N ALA A 285 -9.91 -46.95 -11.89
CA ALA A 285 -10.10 -45.92 -10.87
C ALA A 285 -8.80 -45.69 -10.05
N MET A 286 -8.04 -46.75 -9.80
CA MET A 286 -6.78 -46.71 -9.07
C MET A 286 -5.66 -46.06 -9.90
N THR A 287 -5.56 -46.36 -11.21
CA THR A 287 -4.58 -45.77 -12.14
C THR A 287 -4.86 -44.28 -12.34
N GLN A 288 -6.13 -43.92 -12.47
CA GLN A 288 -6.54 -42.51 -12.58
C GLN A 288 -6.22 -41.72 -11.29
N SER A 289 -6.52 -42.28 -10.12
CA SER A 289 -6.19 -41.68 -8.84
C SER A 289 -4.67 -41.52 -8.62
N TYR A 290 -3.86 -42.43 -9.14
CA TYR A 290 -2.39 -42.35 -9.10
C TYR A 290 -1.84 -41.29 -10.05
N GLY A 291 -2.38 -41.20 -11.26
CA GLY A 291 -2.04 -40.16 -12.23
C GLY A 291 -2.35 -38.75 -11.71
N ASP A 292 -3.52 -38.59 -11.11
CA ASP A 292 -3.95 -37.35 -10.47
C ASP A 292 -2.99 -36.98 -9.30
N TYR A 293 -2.60 -37.94 -8.47
CA TYR A 293 -1.65 -37.73 -7.38
C TYR A 293 -0.27 -37.32 -7.87
N GLN A 294 0.27 -37.94 -8.93
CA GLN A 294 1.55 -37.56 -9.52
C GLN A 294 1.51 -36.17 -10.12
N TRP A 295 0.44 -35.84 -10.84
CA TRP A 295 0.24 -34.50 -11.40
C TRP A 295 0.22 -33.42 -10.32
N PHE A 296 -0.53 -33.64 -9.23
CA PHE A 296 -0.56 -32.74 -8.09
C PHE A 296 0.82 -32.53 -7.46
N ARG A 297 1.57 -33.60 -7.31
CA ARG A 297 2.90 -33.53 -6.71
C ARG A 297 3.91 -32.76 -7.57
N THR A 298 3.84 -32.92 -8.88
CA THR A 298 4.68 -32.19 -9.83
C THR A 298 4.32 -30.70 -9.82
N GLN A 299 3.02 -30.37 -9.79
CA GLN A 299 2.59 -28.99 -9.70
C GLN A 299 2.99 -28.33 -8.34
N GLU A 300 2.88 -29.05 -7.26
CA GLU A 300 3.31 -28.59 -5.93
C GLU A 300 4.83 -28.31 -5.91
N GLN A 301 5.66 -29.15 -6.56
CA GLN A 301 7.09 -28.94 -6.71
C GLN A 301 7.41 -27.70 -7.57
N ASN A 302 6.78 -27.56 -8.74
CA ASN A 302 6.97 -26.40 -9.61
C ASN A 302 6.56 -25.10 -8.92
N GLN A 303 5.46 -25.12 -8.16
CA GLN A 303 5.03 -23.97 -7.38
C GLN A 303 5.98 -23.63 -6.24
N MET A 304 6.59 -24.64 -5.62
CA MET A 304 7.57 -24.44 -4.56
C MET A 304 8.89 -23.87 -5.09
N GLU A 305 9.34 -24.32 -6.27
CA GLU A 305 10.51 -23.75 -6.96
C GLU A 305 10.28 -22.28 -7.36
N LEU A 306 9.10 -21.95 -7.89
CA LEU A 306 8.72 -20.56 -8.16
C LEU A 306 8.65 -19.72 -6.88
N ALA A 307 8.15 -20.30 -5.79
CA ALA A 307 8.03 -19.62 -4.51
C ALA A 307 9.39 -19.31 -3.86
N LEU A 308 10.38 -20.18 -4.03
CA LEU A 308 11.74 -19.95 -3.56
C LEU A 308 12.40 -18.74 -4.28
N GLY A 309 12.00 -18.45 -5.51
CA GLY A 309 12.41 -17.23 -6.22
C GLY A 309 11.94 -15.94 -5.55
N PHE A 310 10.84 -15.98 -4.78
CA PHE A 310 10.33 -14.81 -4.04
C PHE A 310 11.03 -14.58 -2.69
N ASP A 311 11.69 -15.58 -2.11
CA ASP A 311 12.24 -15.50 -0.74
C ASP A 311 13.69 -14.98 -0.71
N ASN A 312 14.37 -14.88 -1.87
CA ASN A 312 15.80 -14.63 -1.95
C ASN A 312 16.24 -13.17 -2.05
N GLU A 313 15.33 -12.19 -1.95
CA GLU A 313 15.66 -10.83 -2.36
C GLU A 313 15.33 -9.76 -1.31
N VAL A 314 15.95 -9.89 -0.14
CA VAL A 314 16.06 -8.75 0.78
C VAL A 314 17.47 -8.19 0.68
N LEU A 315 17.60 -7.10 -0.11
CA LEU A 315 18.86 -6.35 -0.16
C LEU A 315 18.98 -5.45 1.08
N PRO A 316 20.20 -5.33 1.64
CA PRO A 316 20.45 -4.34 2.68
C PRO A 316 20.13 -2.94 2.15
N THR A 317 19.41 -2.14 2.94
CA THR A 317 19.12 -0.76 2.61
C THR A 317 20.20 0.15 3.16
N VAL A 318 20.79 0.97 2.30
CA VAL A 318 21.81 1.94 2.68
C VAL A 318 21.17 3.32 2.77
N MET A 319 21.14 3.89 3.98
CA MET A 319 20.55 5.18 4.25
C MET A 319 21.64 6.20 4.59
N LYS A 320 21.48 7.43 4.07
CA LYS A 320 22.31 8.57 4.46
C LYS A 320 21.53 9.45 5.44
N LEU A 321 22.06 9.59 6.66
CA LEU A 321 21.45 10.38 7.70
C LEU A 321 22.45 11.44 8.14
N GLN A 322 22.23 12.70 7.79
CA GLN A 322 23.21 13.80 7.96
C GLN A 322 24.56 13.40 7.32
N ASP A 323 25.63 13.31 8.09
CA ASP A 323 26.97 12.93 7.62
C ASP A 323 27.30 11.43 7.85
N ARG A 324 26.33 10.63 8.26
CA ARG A 324 26.50 9.20 8.53
C ARG A 324 25.84 8.35 7.46
N VAL A 325 26.49 7.26 7.10
CA VAL A 325 25.92 6.21 6.25
C VAL A 325 25.58 5.04 7.15
N VAL A 326 24.34 4.60 7.10
CA VAL A 326 23.81 3.47 7.89
C VAL A 326 23.38 2.37 6.93
N THR A 327 23.86 1.15 7.18
CA THR A 327 23.38 -0.04 6.47
C THR A 327 22.41 -0.78 7.36
N LEU A 328 21.26 -1.09 6.83
CA LEU A 328 20.16 -1.78 7.52
C LEU A 328 20.05 -3.18 6.93
N ASP A 329 20.09 -4.20 7.78
CA ASP A 329 20.13 -5.59 7.38
C ASP A 329 18.88 -6.36 7.82
N GLY A 330 18.65 -7.50 7.18
CA GLY A 330 17.51 -8.36 7.46
C GLY A 330 16.31 -8.09 6.56
N ASN A 331 15.14 -8.62 6.90
CA ASN A 331 13.92 -8.36 6.14
C ASN A 331 13.43 -6.91 6.32
N LEU A 332 12.54 -6.45 5.46
CA LEU A 332 12.05 -5.07 5.48
C LEU A 332 11.55 -4.62 6.86
N GLN A 333 10.82 -5.49 7.57
CA GLN A 333 10.34 -5.20 8.92
C GLN A 333 11.48 -5.00 9.93
N ALA A 334 12.54 -5.82 9.83
CA ALA A 334 13.73 -5.69 10.69
C ALA A 334 14.52 -4.41 10.37
N GLN A 335 14.71 -4.11 9.08
CA GLN A 335 15.36 -2.87 8.63
C GLN A 335 14.57 -1.63 9.09
N TYR A 336 13.26 -1.66 8.97
CA TYR A 336 12.39 -0.58 9.46
C TYR A 336 12.51 -0.38 10.97
N GLN A 337 12.53 -1.46 11.74
CA GLN A 337 12.69 -1.37 13.18
C GLN A 337 14.06 -0.78 13.57
N GLN A 338 15.14 -1.23 12.93
CA GLN A 338 16.49 -0.65 13.12
C GLN A 338 16.50 0.85 12.81
N TRP A 339 15.85 1.25 11.72
CA TRP A 339 15.75 2.66 11.34
C TRP A 339 15.02 3.49 12.41
N ARG A 340 13.89 3.01 12.89
CA ARG A 340 13.14 3.67 13.96
C ARG A 340 13.92 3.80 15.26
N ASP A 341 14.69 2.80 15.63
CA ASP A 341 15.54 2.84 16.83
C ASP A 341 16.63 3.91 16.68
N ILE A 342 17.18 4.07 15.47
CA ILE A 342 18.14 5.16 15.17
C ILE A 342 17.45 6.53 15.30
N LEU A 343 16.26 6.71 14.74
CA LEU A 343 15.53 7.97 14.83
C LEU A 343 15.17 8.33 16.27
N ARG A 344 14.76 7.36 17.10
CA ARG A 344 14.53 7.58 18.53
C ARG A 344 15.80 8.01 19.25
N SER A 345 16.92 7.33 19.00
CA SER A 345 18.20 7.70 19.60
C SER A 345 18.63 9.11 19.22
N MET A 346 18.36 9.54 17.98
CA MET A 346 18.61 10.93 17.54
C MET A 346 17.76 11.93 18.31
N LEU A 347 16.47 11.66 18.47
CA LEU A 347 15.57 12.52 19.25
C LEU A 347 16.03 12.67 20.70
N GLU A 348 16.50 11.58 21.32
CA GLU A 348 17.03 11.58 22.68
C GLU A 348 18.30 12.43 22.80
N LEU A 349 19.22 12.33 21.83
CA LEU A 349 20.44 13.13 21.76
C LEU A 349 20.14 14.61 21.59
N GLU A 350 19.28 14.98 20.63
CA GLU A 350 18.88 16.38 20.40
C GLU A 350 18.19 17.00 21.62
N ARG A 351 17.60 16.17 22.49
CA ARG A 351 17.02 16.60 23.75
C ARG A 351 18.08 16.85 24.84
N GLY A 352 19.14 16.02 24.88
CA GLY A 352 20.22 16.12 25.86
C GLY A 352 21.12 17.33 25.69
N ASP A 353 21.22 17.87 24.48
CA ASP A 353 22.04 19.05 24.16
C ASP A 353 21.41 20.39 24.60
N GLU A 354 20.17 20.40 25.11
CA GLU A 354 19.47 21.60 25.60
C GLU A 354 19.60 21.82 27.11
N HIS A 355 20.39 21.01 27.84
CA HIS A 355 20.73 21.17 29.24
C HIS A 355 22.21 21.49 29.41
#